data_20cc40691abf8c38c8718473c2171c48
#
_entry.id   20cc40691abf8c38c8718473c2171c48
#
_cell.length_a   1.000
_cell.length_b   1.000
_cell.length_c   1.000
_cell.angle_alpha   90.00
_cell.angle_beta   90.00
_cell.angle_gamma   90.00
#
_symmetry.space_group_name_H-M   'P 1'
#
loop_
_entity.id
_entity.type
_entity.pdbx_description
1 polymer ?
#
loop_
_entity_poly.entity_id
_entity_poly.type
_entity_poly.pdbx_seq_one_letter_code
_entity_poly.pdbx_strand_id
1 'polypeptide(L)'
;MAVGMFDMLGPITVGPSSSHTAGAVRIGPACKSILKDKIKKAKITFYGSFATTYKGHGTDKAVVGGLLGFGTADPNVRKSLELAPEMGLEYTIRTDDNPRYHPNTVYIEAESERGQTLNLRASSVGGGVIELTEINGFEVSVKCRADTLIVFGRDVIGVFHSIAGVISGAGYNIATLYLDREHRAGGTVIIIETDVPVAPETIAEVEALENIIGVVAIDKF
;
A
#
# COMPACT_ATOMS: atom_id res chain seq x y z
N MET A 1 -9.10 -16.29 12.95
CA MET A 1 -8.13 -17.39 12.72
C MET A 1 -7.03 -17.29 13.77
N ALA A 2 -6.60 -18.41 14.36
CA ALA A 2 -5.47 -18.40 15.28
C ALA A 2 -4.19 -18.08 14.47
N VAL A 3 -3.39 -17.13 14.95
CA VAL A 3 -2.08 -16.80 14.37
C VAL A 3 -1.18 -18.00 14.53
N GLY A 4 -0.73 -18.60 13.44
CA GLY A 4 0.17 -19.74 13.47
C GLY A 4 1.56 -19.35 13.98
N MET A 5 2.30 -20.28 14.54
CA MET A 5 3.66 -20.05 15.05
C MET A 5 4.59 -19.50 13.94
N PHE A 6 4.36 -19.88 12.68
CA PHE A 6 5.10 -19.38 11.52
C PHE A 6 4.71 -17.96 11.09
N ASP A 7 3.50 -17.51 11.40
CA ASP A 7 3.06 -16.14 11.14
C ASP A 7 3.76 -15.11 12.06
N MET A 8 4.35 -15.59 13.17
CA MET A 8 5.15 -14.79 14.10
C MET A 8 6.63 -14.68 13.67
N LEU A 9 7.09 -15.57 12.80
CA LEU A 9 8.41 -15.50 12.18
C LEU A 9 8.29 -14.54 11.01
N GLY A 10 8.65 -13.28 11.19
CA GLY A 10 8.67 -12.29 10.11
C GLY A 10 9.49 -12.75 8.90
N PRO A 11 9.33 -12.11 7.73
CA PRO A 11 10.07 -12.46 6.54
C PRO A 11 11.58 -12.30 6.73
N ILE A 12 12.37 -13.01 5.92
CA ILE A 12 13.83 -12.78 5.86
C ILE A 12 14.06 -11.32 5.48
N THR A 13 14.89 -10.63 6.28
CA THR A 13 15.15 -9.21 6.11
C THR A 13 16.63 -8.90 6.26
N VAL A 14 17.10 -7.91 5.53
CA VAL A 14 18.50 -7.41 5.62
C VAL A 14 18.76 -6.51 6.83
N GLY A 15 17.74 -6.17 7.60
CA GLY A 15 17.80 -5.29 8.77
C GLY A 15 17.44 -6.01 10.07
N PRO A 16 17.69 -5.37 11.23
CA PRO A 16 17.53 -5.99 12.54
C PRO A 16 16.08 -6.10 13.03
N SER A 17 15.12 -5.49 12.36
CA SER A 17 13.75 -5.36 12.85
C SER A 17 12.71 -5.77 11.81
N SER A 18 11.78 -6.64 12.19
CA SER A 18 10.65 -7.01 11.32
C SER A 18 9.71 -5.83 11.04
N SER A 19 9.48 -4.96 12.03
CA SER A 19 8.62 -3.79 11.82
C SER A 19 9.34 -2.61 11.18
N HIS A 20 10.56 -2.27 11.62
CA HIS A 20 11.29 -1.10 11.13
C HIS A 20 12.00 -1.34 9.80
N THR A 21 12.23 -2.61 9.42
CA THR A 21 12.86 -2.95 8.14
C THR A 21 11.90 -3.69 7.22
N ALA A 22 11.48 -4.91 7.56
CA ALA A 22 10.68 -5.72 6.64
C ALA A 22 9.32 -5.08 6.31
N GLY A 23 8.58 -4.62 7.33
CA GLY A 23 7.33 -3.89 7.11
C GLY A 23 7.53 -2.60 6.32
N ALA A 24 8.59 -1.83 6.64
CA ALA A 24 8.90 -0.59 5.93
C ALA A 24 9.23 -0.82 4.44
N VAL A 25 9.98 -1.88 4.09
CA VAL A 25 10.23 -2.26 2.69
C VAL A 25 8.93 -2.58 1.96
N ARG A 26 8.00 -3.31 2.59
CA ARG A 26 6.72 -3.74 1.96
C ARG A 26 5.79 -2.60 1.60
N ILE A 27 5.92 -1.43 2.23
CA ILE A 27 5.13 -0.24 1.89
C ILE A 27 5.43 0.25 0.48
N GLY A 28 6.67 0.12 0.02
CA GLY A 28 7.05 0.55 -1.34
C GLY A 28 6.34 -0.22 -2.46
N PRO A 29 6.32 -1.56 -2.47
CA PRO A 29 5.52 -2.34 -3.40
C PRO A 29 4.04 -1.95 -3.41
N ALA A 30 3.42 -1.68 -2.25
CA ALA A 30 2.05 -1.18 -2.20
C ALA A 30 1.89 0.17 -2.92
N CYS A 31 2.81 1.12 -2.72
CA CYS A 31 2.83 2.37 -3.50
C CYS A 31 2.90 2.12 -5.01
N LYS A 32 3.79 1.23 -5.44
CA LYS A 32 3.97 0.91 -6.88
C LYS A 32 2.73 0.26 -7.48
N SER A 33 2.10 -0.69 -6.75
CA SER A 33 0.86 -1.33 -7.20
C SER A 33 -0.26 -0.32 -7.39
N ILE A 34 -0.38 0.68 -6.51
CA ILE A 34 -1.41 1.72 -6.61
C ILE A 34 -1.11 2.68 -7.77
N LEU A 35 0.13 3.12 -7.94
CA LEU A 35 0.52 4.02 -9.03
C LEU A 35 0.60 3.33 -10.40
N LYS A 36 0.72 2.00 -10.45
CA LYS A 36 0.90 1.21 -11.68
C LYS A 36 2.04 1.74 -12.58
N ASP A 37 3.03 2.43 -11.99
CA ASP A 37 4.12 3.08 -12.69
C ASP A 37 5.36 3.23 -11.80
N LYS A 38 6.49 3.60 -12.41
CA LYS A 38 7.72 3.89 -11.69
C LYS A 38 7.62 5.22 -10.95
N ILE A 39 8.03 5.21 -9.69
CA ILE A 39 8.01 6.41 -8.84
C ILE A 39 9.21 7.28 -9.18
N LYS A 40 8.95 8.54 -9.56
CA LYS A 40 9.95 9.55 -9.88
C LYS A 40 10.27 10.44 -8.69
N LYS A 41 9.25 10.80 -7.89
CA LYS A 41 9.41 11.64 -6.71
C LYS A 41 8.67 11.06 -5.52
N ALA A 42 9.25 11.22 -4.32
CA ALA A 42 8.59 10.83 -3.08
C ALA A 42 8.93 11.81 -1.94
N LYS A 43 7.91 12.32 -1.25
CA LYS A 43 8.07 12.98 0.04
C LYS A 43 7.62 12.01 1.12
N ILE A 44 8.51 11.66 2.02
CA ILE A 44 8.34 10.63 3.04
C ILE A 44 8.30 11.31 4.40
N THR A 45 7.20 11.16 5.13
CA THR A 45 7.05 11.69 6.49
C THR A 45 6.89 10.53 7.47
N PHE A 46 7.81 10.41 8.41
CA PHE A 46 7.76 9.40 9.48
C PHE A 46 7.08 9.95 10.73
N TYR A 47 6.34 9.09 11.42
CA TYR A 47 5.63 9.39 12.68
C TYR A 47 6.09 8.47 13.80
N GLY A 48 5.94 8.93 15.04
CA GLY A 48 6.13 8.15 16.25
C GLY A 48 7.50 7.48 16.35
N SER A 49 7.54 6.16 16.54
CA SER A 49 8.79 5.39 16.64
C SER A 49 9.60 5.42 15.34
N PHE A 50 8.95 5.42 14.18
CA PHE A 50 9.64 5.61 12.91
C PHE A 50 10.37 6.95 12.90
N ALA A 51 9.73 8.05 13.33
CA ALA A 51 10.33 9.37 13.33
C ALA A 51 11.58 9.47 14.24
N THR A 52 11.55 8.79 15.38
CA THR A 52 12.64 8.87 16.37
C THR A 52 13.80 7.92 16.08
N THR A 53 13.55 6.79 15.39
CA THR A 53 14.53 5.70 15.26
C THR A 53 14.95 5.38 13.82
N TYR A 54 14.39 6.05 12.79
CA TYR A 54 14.56 5.65 11.38
C TYR A 54 16.01 5.50 10.93
N LYS A 55 16.91 6.41 11.39
CA LYS A 55 18.34 6.33 11.05
C LYS A 55 19.02 5.10 11.68
N GLY A 56 18.72 4.83 12.96
CA GLY A 56 19.34 3.73 13.70
C GLY A 56 18.89 2.34 13.22
N HIS A 57 17.63 2.21 12.85
CA HIS A 57 17.08 0.96 12.35
C HIS A 57 17.08 0.84 10.81
N GLY A 58 17.50 1.90 10.09
CA GLY A 58 17.52 1.91 8.64
C GLY A 58 16.12 1.91 8.00
N THR A 59 15.12 2.49 8.68
CA THR A 59 13.75 2.58 8.16
C THR A 59 13.67 3.47 6.93
N ASP A 60 14.50 4.53 6.86
CA ASP A 60 14.69 5.36 5.68
C ASP A 60 15.15 4.54 4.48
N LYS A 61 16.18 3.73 4.67
CA LYS A 61 16.71 2.83 3.63
C LYS A 61 15.66 1.79 3.23
N ALA A 62 14.90 1.29 4.20
CA ALA A 62 13.87 0.29 3.96
C ALA A 62 12.72 0.85 3.11
N VAL A 63 12.16 2.01 3.45
CA VAL A 63 11.09 2.65 2.67
C VAL A 63 11.58 3.02 1.27
N VAL A 64 12.73 3.71 1.16
CA VAL A 64 13.30 4.09 -0.14
C VAL A 64 13.61 2.86 -0.99
N GLY A 65 14.20 1.81 -0.38
CA GLY A 65 14.46 0.54 -1.07
C GLY A 65 13.19 -0.12 -1.61
N GLY A 66 12.12 -0.12 -0.82
CA GLY A 66 10.81 -0.59 -1.26
C GLY A 66 10.25 0.23 -2.42
N LEU A 67 10.37 1.57 -2.39
CA LEU A 67 9.95 2.45 -3.50
C LEU A 67 10.75 2.19 -4.78
N LEU A 68 12.02 1.81 -4.67
CA LEU A 68 12.84 1.35 -5.80
C LEU A 68 12.44 -0.04 -6.32
N GLY A 69 11.70 -0.82 -5.52
CA GLY A 69 11.24 -2.16 -5.87
C GLY A 69 12.09 -3.29 -5.28
N PHE A 70 12.96 -3.00 -4.32
CA PHE A 70 13.73 -4.02 -3.62
C PHE A 70 12.84 -4.81 -2.65
N GLY A 71 13.08 -6.12 -2.57
CA GLY A 71 12.44 -6.99 -1.58
C GLY A 71 13.09 -6.91 -0.20
N THR A 72 12.45 -7.49 0.81
CA THR A 72 12.91 -7.46 2.21
C THR A 72 14.28 -8.11 2.43
N ALA A 73 14.65 -9.09 1.60
CA ALA A 73 15.92 -9.81 1.64
C ALA A 73 16.99 -9.22 0.71
N ASP A 74 16.67 -8.19 -0.09
CA ASP A 74 17.59 -7.62 -1.06
C ASP A 74 18.70 -6.81 -0.37
N PRO A 75 19.99 -7.15 -0.54
CA PRO A 75 21.10 -6.43 0.07
C PRO A 75 21.20 -4.96 -0.38
N ASN A 76 20.65 -4.60 -1.53
CA ASN A 76 20.62 -3.23 -2.04
C ASN A 76 19.76 -2.30 -1.18
N VAL A 77 18.85 -2.81 -0.34
CA VAL A 77 18.12 -2.01 0.65
C VAL A 77 19.07 -1.21 1.52
N ARG A 78 20.25 -1.76 1.88
CA ARG A 78 21.24 -1.05 2.71
C ARG A 78 21.85 0.19 2.03
N LYS A 79 21.85 0.21 0.69
CA LYS A 79 22.40 1.28 -0.15
C LYS A 79 21.32 2.07 -0.89
N SER A 80 20.05 1.85 -0.57
CA SER A 80 18.93 2.41 -1.31
C SER A 80 18.95 3.95 -1.40
N LEU A 81 19.43 4.64 -0.36
CA LEU A 81 19.52 6.10 -0.36
C LEU A 81 20.55 6.61 -1.39
N GLU A 82 21.62 5.85 -1.61
CA GLU A 82 22.66 6.15 -2.62
C GLU A 82 22.15 5.78 -4.01
N LEU A 83 21.48 4.64 -4.14
CA LEU A 83 20.94 4.13 -5.41
C LEU A 83 19.72 4.94 -5.91
N ALA A 84 18.96 5.57 -5.02
CA ALA A 84 17.74 6.28 -5.40
C ALA A 84 17.97 7.32 -6.51
N PRO A 85 18.90 8.28 -6.39
CA PRO A 85 19.15 9.25 -7.46
C PRO A 85 19.69 8.59 -8.73
N GLU A 86 20.50 7.54 -8.63
CA GLU A 86 21.02 6.80 -9.79
C GLU A 86 19.90 6.07 -10.57
N MET A 87 18.88 5.59 -9.84
CA MET A 87 17.70 4.94 -10.40
C MET A 87 16.56 5.91 -10.78
N GLY A 88 16.79 7.23 -10.63
CA GLY A 88 15.86 8.28 -11.02
C GLY A 88 14.76 8.57 -10.00
N LEU A 89 14.91 8.17 -8.73
CA LEU A 89 13.99 8.51 -7.66
C LEU A 89 14.53 9.73 -6.88
N GLU A 90 13.84 10.86 -6.98
CA GLU A 90 14.03 12.02 -6.11
C GLU A 90 13.23 11.81 -4.81
N TYR A 91 13.85 11.95 -3.65
CA TYR A 91 13.13 11.80 -2.39
C TYR A 91 13.50 12.85 -1.36
N THR A 92 12.57 13.11 -0.45
CA THR A 92 12.80 13.91 0.76
C THR A 92 12.24 13.17 1.96
N ILE A 93 12.93 13.26 3.10
CA ILE A 93 12.50 12.63 4.35
C ILE A 93 12.25 13.72 5.39
N ARG A 94 11.11 13.62 6.06
CA ARG A 94 10.69 14.48 7.17
C ARG A 94 10.21 13.62 8.33
N THR A 95 10.11 14.23 9.48
CA THR A 95 9.53 13.63 10.70
C THR A 95 8.44 14.53 11.24
N ASP A 96 7.41 13.91 11.82
CA ASP A 96 6.30 14.58 12.48
C ASP A 96 5.96 13.80 13.75
N ASP A 97 5.43 14.46 14.77
CA ASP A 97 5.14 13.90 16.09
C ASP A 97 3.64 13.72 16.37
N ASN A 98 2.81 13.68 15.32
CA ASN A 98 1.36 13.51 15.49
C ASN A 98 1.01 12.22 16.27
N PRO A 99 0.49 12.31 17.50
CA PRO A 99 0.27 11.15 18.37
C PRO A 99 -0.96 10.30 17.98
N ARG A 100 -1.74 10.74 16.98
CA ARG A 100 -2.97 10.04 16.54
C ARG A 100 -2.68 8.80 15.72
N TYR A 101 -1.46 8.69 15.16
CA TYR A 101 -1.09 7.58 14.27
C TYR A 101 -0.38 6.46 15.04
N HIS A 102 -0.42 5.27 14.46
CA HIS A 102 0.37 4.16 14.98
C HIS A 102 1.88 4.53 15.02
N PRO A 103 2.64 4.12 16.05
CA PRO A 103 4.05 4.53 16.19
C PRO A 103 4.94 4.24 14.98
N ASN A 104 4.64 3.20 14.20
CA ASN A 104 5.41 2.84 13.01
C ASN A 104 4.69 3.26 11.73
N THR A 105 4.26 4.50 11.65
CA THR A 105 3.54 5.06 10.50
C THR A 105 4.47 5.87 9.61
N VAL A 106 4.25 5.76 8.31
CA VAL A 106 4.81 6.63 7.28
C VAL A 106 3.70 7.20 6.40
N TYR A 107 3.84 8.46 6.02
CA TYR A 107 3.03 9.10 4.98
C TYR A 107 3.91 9.38 3.77
N ILE A 108 3.45 8.99 2.60
CA ILE A 108 4.20 9.10 1.34
C ILE A 108 3.35 9.87 0.33
N GLU A 109 3.86 11.01 -0.10
CA GLU A 109 3.37 11.73 -1.27
C GLU A 109 4.28 11.34 -2.44
N ALA A 110 3.77 10.57 -3.38
CA ALA A 110 4.53 10.06 -4.51
C ALA A 110 4.01 10.61 -5.85
N GLU A 111 4.93 10.79 -6.80
CA GLU A 111 4.66 11.14 -8.19
C GLU A 111 5.35 10.13 -9.09
N SER A 112 4.62 9.57 -10.06
CA SER A 112 5.15 8.63 -11.05
C SER A 112 5.83 9.33 -12.22
N GLU A 113 6.53 8.55 -13.08
CA GLU A 113 7.13 9.08 -14.31
C GLU A 113 6.07 9.65 -15.27
N ARG A 114 4.84 9.13 -15.26
CA ARG A 114 3.71 9.64 -16.07
C ARG A 114 2.94 10.78 -15.41
N GLY A 115 3.39 11.27 -14.23
CA GLY A 115 2.76 12.39 -13.54
C GLY A 115 1.53 12.02 -12.70
N GLN A 116 1.26 10.72 -12.49
CA GLN A 116 0.23 10.28 -11.56
C GLN A 116 0.71 10.54 -10.12
N THR A 117 -0.20 10.93 -9.25
CA THR A 117 0.10 11.22 -7.85
C THR A 117 -0.58 10.24 -6.90
N LEU A 118 0.06 9.97 -5.78
CA LEU A 118 -0.46 9.13 -4.70
C LEU A 118 -0.11 9.75 -3.36
N ASN A 119 -1.12 9.86 -2.51
CA ASN A 119 -0.95 10.11 -1.08
C ASN A 119 -1.29 8.82 -0.34
N LEU A 120 -0.32 8.25 0.35
CA LEU A 120 -0.47 6.97 1.06
C LEU A 120 -0.02 7.11 2.50
N ARG A 121 -0.89 6.77 3.46
CA ARG A 121 -0.50 6.54 4.84
C ARG A 121 -0.52 5.04 5.11
N ALA A 122 0.59 4.52 5.62
CA ALA A 122 0.75 3.12 5.93
C ALA A 122 1.48 2.92 7.26
N SER A 123 1.15 1.85 7.95
CA SER A 123 1.76 1.49 9.22
C SER A 123 2.33 0.07 9.15
N SER A 124 3.49 -0.13 9.77
CA SER A 124 4.02 -1.48 10.02
C SER A 124 3.52 -1.97 11.38
N VAL A 125 2.64 -2.95 11.36
CA VAL A 125 1.91 -3.43 12.55
C VAL A 125 2.54 -4.65 13.23
N GLY A 126 3.79 -4.99 12.85
CA GLY A 126 4.57 -6.09 13.42
C GLY A 126 4.64 -7.31 12.52
N GLY A 127 5.65 -8.18 12.74
CA GLY A 127 5.85 -9.40 11.93
C GLY A 127 6.09 -9.16 10.43
N GLY A 128 6.43 -7.93 10.04
CA GLY A 128 6.54 -7.55 8.63
C GLY A 128 5.18 -7.28 7.95
N VAL A 129 4.08 -7.30 8.69
CA VAL A 129 2.74 -6.95 8.19
C VAL A 129 2.60 -5.44 8.10
N ILE A 130 1.99 -4.96 7.03
CA ILE A 130 1.64 -3.56 6.84
C ILE A 130 0.13 -3.38 6.82
N GLU A 131 -0.31 -2.20 7.20
CA GLU A 131 -1.69 -1.74 7.08
C GLU A 131 -1.70 -0.39 6.35
N LEU A 132 -2.40 -0.30 5.23
CA LEU A 132 -2.68 0.97 4.57
C LEU A 132 -3.86 1.60 5.29
N THR A 133 -3.68 2.84 5.75
CA THR A 133 -4.69 3.54 6.57
C THR A 133 -5.26 4.77 5.89
N GLU A 134 -4.66 5.24 4.80
CA GLU A 134 -5.20 6.29 3.95
C GLU A 134 -4.67 6.14 2.53
N ILE A 135 -5.53 6.33 1.53
CA ILE A 135 -5.18 6.38 0.11
C ILE A 135 -5.89 7.58 -0.52
N ASN A 136 -5.13 8.57 -0.98
CA ASN A 136 -5.64 9.78 -1.65
C ASN A 136 -6.74 10.51 -0.85
N GLY A 137 -6.59 10.58 0.49
CA GLY A 137 -7.54 11.22 1.39
C GLY A 137 -8.68 10.34 1.90
N PHE A 138 -8.89 9.14 1.31
CA PHE A 138 -9.82 8.17 1.86
C PHE A 138 -9.20 7.43 3.04
N GLU A 139 -9.88 7.38 4.18
CA GLU A 139 -9.50 6.51 5.28
C GLU A 139 -9.85 5.06 4.94
N VAL A 140 -8.87 4.18 5.06
CA VAL A 140 -9.00 2.76 4.71
C VAL A 140 -8.36 1.87 5.78
N SER A 141 -8.63 0.56 5.74
CA SER A 141 -7.95 -0.45 6.57
C SER A 141 -7.64 -1.66 5.71
N VAL A 142 -6.48 -1.65 5.06
CA VAL A 142 -6.02 -2.74 4.17
C VAL A 142 -4.78 -3.36 4.76
N LYS A 143 -4.90 -4.58 5.30
CA LYS A 143 -3.79 -5.28 5.98
C LYS A 143 -2.84 -6.01 5.05
N CYS A 144 -3.11 -6.04 3.75
CA CYS A 144 -2.31 -6.72 2.74
C CYS A 144 -2.01 -8.21 3.07
N ARG A 145 -2.92 -8.88 3.81
CA ARG A 145 -2.85 -10.31 4.15
C ARG A 145 -3.67 -11.19 3.21
N ALA A 146 -4.52 -10.57 2.41
CA ALA A 146 -5.32 -11.20 1.38
C ALA A 146 -5.10 -10.47 0.06
N ASP A 147 -5.41 -11.14 -1.02
CA ASP A 147 -5.42 -10.52 -2.35
C ASP A 147 -6.56 -9.49 -2.37
N THR A 148 -6.23 -8.25 -2.68
CA THR A 148 -7.11 -7.10 -2.46
C THR A 148 -7.29 -6.30 -3.74
N LEU A 149 -8.54 -6.01 -4.10
CA LEU A 149 -8.89 -5.00 -5.10
C LEU A 149 -9.27 -3.70 -4.38
N ILE A 150 -8.71 -2.58 -4.82
CA ILE A 150 -9.10 -1.24 -4.41
C ILE A 150 -9.72 -0.58 -5.63
N VAL A 151 -11.00 -0.28 -5.56
CA VAL A 151 -11.77 0.33 -6.65
C VAL A 151 -12.10 1.76 -6.28
N PHE A 152 -11.67 2.70 -7.09
CA PHE A 152 -12.02 4.11 -7.00
C PHE A 152 -13.15 4.41 -7.97
N GLY A 153 -14.18 5.10 -7.52
CA GLY A 153 -15.35 5.38 -8.33
C GLY A 153 -16.14 6.59 -7.86
N ARG A 154 -17.32 6.79 -8.44
CA ARG A 154 -18.31 7.79 -8.00
C ARG A 154 -19.36 7.13 -7.11
N ASP A 155 -19.79 7.82 -6.06
CA ASP A 155 -20.87 7.37 -5.17
C ASP A 155 -22.23 7.51 -5.87
N VAL A 156 -22.60 6.52 -6.67
CA VAL A 156 -23.89 6.45 -7.38
C VAL A 156 -24.63 5.14 -7.07
N ILE A 157 -25.95 5.18 -7.21
CA ILE A 157 -26.81 4.00 -6.98
C ILE A 157 -26.39 2.87 -7.93
N GLY A 158 -26.16 1.68 -7.38
CA GLY A 158 -25.85 0.47 -8.14
C GLY A 158 -24.39 0.23 -8.45
N VAL A 159 -23.45 1.18 -8.21
CA VAL A 159 -22.04 1.00 -8.54
C VAL A 159 -21.46 -0.24 -7.86
N PHE A 160 -21.70 -0.43 -6.57
CA PHE A 160 -21.25 -1.63 -5.85
C PHE A 160 -21.87 -2.91 -6.39
N HIS A 161 -23.18 -2.89 -6.71
CA HIS A 161 -23.87 -4.05 -7.30
C HIS A 161 -23.20 -4.49 -8.61
N SER A 162 -22.88 -3.55 -9.49
CA SER A 162 -22.19 -3.84 -10.76
C SER A 162 -20.81 -4.46 -10.54
N ILE A 163 -20.02 -3.90 -9.62
CA ILE A 163 -18.70 -4.45 -9.27
C ILE A 163 -18.81 -5.87 -8.71
N ALA A 164 -19.70 -6.08 -7.72
CA ALA A 164 -19.91 -7.38 -7.12
C ALA A 164 -20.42 -8.41 -8.13
N GLY A 165 -21.27 -7.97 -9.09
CA GLY A 165 -21.75 -8.80 -10.18
C GLY A 165 -20.65 -9.32 -11.09
N VAL A 166 -19.70 -8.46 -11.48
CA VAL A 166 -18.54 -8.88 -12.29
C VAL A 166 -17.66 -9.86 -11.51
N ILE A 167 -17.30 -9.53 -10.26
CA ILE A 167 -16.42 -10.37 -9.43
C ILE A 167 -17.06 -11.75 -9.18
N SER A 168 -18.32 -11.79 -8.76
CA SER A 168 -19.01 -13.04 -8.50
C SER A 168 -19.33 -13.82 -9.77
N GLY A 169 -19.66 -13.13 -10.87
CA GLY A 169 -19.87 -13.74 -12.19
C GLY A 169 -18.62 -14.42 -12.75
N ALA A 170 -17.45 -13.90 -12.43
CA ALA A 170 -16.16 -14.52 -12.75
C ALA A 170 -15.75 -15.64 -11.76
N GLY A 171 -16.60 -15.97 -10.77
CA GLY A 171 -16.38 -17.07 -9.84
C GLY A 171 -15.53 -16.75 -8.60
N TYR A 172 -15.26 -15.47 -8.33
CA TYR A 172 -14.52 -15.08 -7.13
C TYR A 172 -15.43 -14.89 -5.92
N ASN A 173 -15.01 -15.43 -4.79
CA ASN A 173 -15.66 -15.19 -3.50
C ASN A 173 -15.10 -13.90 -2.88
N ILE A 174 -16.01 -13.03 -2.41
CA ILE A 174 -15.67 -11.81 -1.66
C ILE A 174 -15.58 -12.20 -0.19
N ALA A 175 -14.36 -12.19 0.37
CA ALA A 175 -14.11 -12.53 1.76
C ALA A 175 -14.36 -11.34 2.70
N THR A 176 -13.94 -10.13 2.27
CA THR A 176 -14.12 -8.88 3.02
C THR A 176 -14.51 -7.77 2.07
N LEU A 177 -15.36 -6.88 2.55
CA LEU A 177 -15.75 -5.67 1.85
C LEU A 177 -15.68 -4.48 2.79
N TYR A 178 -15.03 -3.41 2.34
CA TYR A 178 -15.07 -2.10 2.96
C TYR A 178 -15.41 -1.06 1.89
N LEU A 179 -16.32 -0.13 2.22
CA LEU A 179 -16.70 0.97 1.34
C LEU A 179 -16.70 2.27 2.14
N ASP A 180 -16.00 3.28 1.63
CA ASP A 180 -16.04 4.63 2.15
C ASP A 180 -16.29 5.64 1.02
N ARG A 181 -16.78 6.82 1.39
CA ARG A 181 -17.10 7.92 0.48
C ARG A 181 -16.71 9.26 1.08
N GLU A 182 -16.20 10.17 0.26
CA GLU A 182 -15.90 11.54 0.70
C GLU A 182 -17.16 12.27 1.20
N HIS A 183 -18.22 12.22 0.37
CA HIS A 183 -19.53 12.81 0.63
C HIS A 183 -20.53 12.22 -0.35
N ARG A 184 -21.81 12.47 -0.13
CA ARG A 184 -22.88 11.99 -1.02
C ARG A 184 -22.66 12.47 -2.46
N ALA A 185 -22.68 11.53 -3.42
CA ALA A 185 -22.39 11.74 -4.84
C ALA A 185 -20.95 12.23 -5.16
N GLY A 186 -20.02 12.10 -4.19
CA GLY A 186 -18.59 12.38 -4.38
C GLY A 186 -17.81 11.16 -4.85
N GLY A 187 -16.50 11.16 -4.52
CA GLY A 187 -15.64 9.99 -4.71
C GLY A 187 -16.00 8.88 -3.73
N THR A 188 -15.78 7.63 -4.14
CA THR A 188 -15.88 6.45 -3.27
C THR A 188 -14.66 5.56 -3.47
N VAL A 189 -14.25 4.89 -2.40
CA VAL A 189 -13.28 3.79 -2.41
C VAL A 189 -13.97 2.53 -1.93
N ILE A 190 -13.81 1.46 -2.70
CA ILE A 190 -14.34 0.14 -2.37
C ILE A 190 -13.16 -0.82 -2.31
N ILE A 191 -12.97 -1.47 -1.17
CA ILE A 191 -11.91 -2.43 -0.92
C ILE A 191 -12.55 -3.81 -0.84
N ILE A 192 -12.07 -4.71 -1.67
CA ILE A 192 -12.59 -6.08 -1.80
C ILE A 192 -11.42 -7.05 -1.61
N GLU A 193 -11.48 -7.84 -0.56
CA GLU A 193 -10.55 -8.96 -0.37
C GLU A 193 -11.15 -10.24 -0.92
N THR A 194 -10.35 -10.99 -1.67
CA THR A 194 -10.75 -12.27 -2.28
C THR A 194 -9.89 -13.42 -1.77
N ASP A 195 -10.39 -14.65 -1.90
CA ASP A 195 -9.67 -15.86 -1.44
C ASP A 195 -8.44 -16.18 -2.31
N VAL A 196 -8.48 -15.73 -3.57
CA VAL A 196 -7.41 -15.90 -4.56
C VAL A 196 -7.23 -14.63 -5.39
N PRO A 197 -6.05 -14.40 -6.01
CA PRO A 197 -5.82 -13.24 -6.86
C PRO A 197 -6.85 -13.13 -7.99
N VAL A 198 -7.38 -11.94 -8.23
CA VAL A 198 -8.33 -11.69 -9.32
C VAL A 198 -7.58 -11.55 -10.63
N ALA A 199 -8.02 -12.26 -11.66
CA ALA A 199 -7.38 -12.27 -12.97
C ALA A 199 -7.41 -10.88 -13.63
N PRO A 200 -6.37 -10.52 -14.43
CA PRO A 200 -6.30 -9.24 -15.12
C PRO A 200 -7.52 -8.92 -15.99
N GLU A 201 -8.13 -9.94 -16.60
CA GLU A 201 -9.33 -9.81 -17.43
C GLU A 201 -10.52 -9.30 -16.60
N THR A 202 -10.74 -9.89 -15.42
CA THR A 202 -11.81 -9.49 -14.51
C THR A 202 -11.55 -8.09 -13.94
N ILE A 203 -10.30 -7.74 -13.66
CA ILE A 203 -9.91 -6.39 -13.23
C ILE A 203 -10.26 -5.38 -14.33
N ALA A 204 -9.94 -5.70 -15.60
CA ALA A 204 -10.26 -4.84 -16.73
C ALA A 204 -11.78 -4.69 -16.94
N GLU A 205 -12.57 -5.76 -16.70
CA GLU A 205 -14.04 -5.69 -16.74
C GLU A 205 -14.58 -4.74 -15.64
N VAL A 206 -14.04 -4.80 -14.43
CA VAL A 206 -14.41 -3.86 -13.36
C VAL A 206 -14.00 -2.43 -13.73
N GLU A 207 -12.81 -2.23 -14.30
CA GLU A 207 -12.32 -0.93 -14.75
C GLU A 207 -13.20 -0.31 -15.86
N ALA A 208 -13.81 -1.14 -16.70
CA ALA A 208 -14.69 -0.72 -17.78
C ALA A 208 -16.13 -0.36 -17.34
N LEU A 209 -16.49 -0.63 -16.09
CA LEU A 209 -17.82 -0.30 -15.57
C LEU A 209 -18.03 1.21 -15.52
N GLU A 210 -19.26 1.65 -15.78
CA GLU A 210 -19.63 3.06 -15.66
C GLU A 210 -19.40 3.56 -14.22
N ASN A 211 -18.91 4.79 -14.09
CA ASN A 211 -18.59 5.46 -12.83
C ASN A 211 -17.39 4.89 -12.05
N ILE A 212 -16.61 3.96 -12.62
CA ILE A 212 -15.31 3.55 -12.08
C ILE A 212 -14.24 4.49 -12.64
N ILE A 213 -13.34 4.93 -11.76
CA ILE A 213 -12.23 5.84 -12.07
C ILE A 213 -10.94 5.06 -12.21
N GLY A 214 -10.79 3.99 -11.45
CA GLY A 214 -9.63 3.10 -11.52
C GLY A 214 -9.73 1.94 -10.55
N VAL A 215 -9.02 0.87 -10.88
CA VAL A 215 -8.92 -0.34 -10.06
C VAL A 215 -7.46 -0.66 -9.81
N VAL A 216 -7.11 -0.99 -8.58
CA VAL A 216 -5.78 -1.42 -8.18
C VAL A 216 -5.89 -2.80 -7.56
N ALA A 217 -5.01 -3.72 -7.97
CA ALA A 217 -4.81 -4.99 -7.30
C ALA A 217 -3.55 -4.94 -6.43
N ILE A 218 -3.65 -5.42 -5.21
CA ILE A 218 -2.53 -5.60 -4.30
C ILE A 218 -2.49 -7.07 -3.91
N ASP A 219 -1.39 -7.73 -4.27
CA ASP A 219 -1.14 -9.10 -3.85
C ASP A 219 -0.83 -9.14 -2.35
N LYS A 220 -1.20 -10.24 -1.70
CA LYS A 220 -0.82 -10.47 -0.30
C LYS A 220 0.70 -10.58 -0.15
N PHE A 221 1.23 -10.09 0.95
CA PHE A 221 2.65 -10.12 1.29
C PHE A 221 3.01 -11.22 2.29
#